data_5148214c23f2e1a8b015c09832d07da3
#
_entry.id   5148214c23f2e1a8b015c09832d07da3
#
_cell.length_a   1.000
_cell.length_b   1.000
_cell.length_c   1.000
_cell.angle_alpha   90.00
_cell.angle_beta   90.00
_cell.angle_gamma   90.00
#
_symmetry.space_group_name_H-M   'P 1'
#
loop_
_entity.id
_entity.type
_entity.pdbx_description
1 polymer ?
#
loop_
_entity_poly.entity_id
_entity_poly.type
_entity_poly.pdbx_seq_one_letter_code
_entity_poly.pdbx_strand_id
1 'polypeptide(L)'
;DNPDTHAADYPDFACDAFAEKALHAAEETEVLLKNEGILPIAKGKRILVTGPNANQIRCLNGGWSYTWQGTNDPQFVEPYNTIYEAMCNKFGQQNVILEQGVTYNENGSWWMENEPQIAKAVAAASRADIILACIGENSYCETPGNLTDLTLSQNQRDLVKALAKTGKPIVLIINGGRPRLIADIEPLAKAVVDILLPGNYGGDALANLLAGDVNFSAKMPYTYPKEINSLITYDYKVSEQVSTMAGAYDYDAKVTQQWPFGFGL
;
A
#
# COMPACT_ATOMS: atom_id res chain seq x y z
N ASP A 1 24.32 -20.76 -21.31
CA ASP A 1 23.02 -21.43 -21.20
C ASP A 1 22.55 -21.83 -22.57
N ASN A 2 21.84 -22.96 -22.68
CA ASN A 2 21.26 -23.40 -23.93
C ASN A 2 19.95 -22.68 -24.21
N PRO A 3 19.77 -21.96 -25.33
CA PRO A 3 18.53 -21.29 -25.64
C PRO A 3 17.35 -22.24 -25.92
N ASP A 4 17.62 -23.53 -26.09
CA ASP A 4 16.60 -24.54 -26.35
C ASP A 4 16.00 -25.15 -25.06
N THR A 5 16.30 -24.61 -23.89
CA THR A 5 15.67 -25.06 -22.64
C THR A 5 14.22 -24.62 -22.57
N HIS A 6 13.35 -25.51 -22.11
CA HIS A 6 11.91 -25.30 -22.02
C HIS A 6 11.43 -25.38 -20.57
N ALA A 7 10.30 -24.78 -20.24
CA ALA A 7 9.70 -24.83 -18.91
C ALA A 7 9.55 -26.28 -18.37
N ALA A 8 9.31 -27.25 -19.28
CA ALA A 8 9.24 -28.66 -18.92
C ALA A 8 10.56 -29.26 -18.36
N ASP A 9 11.70 -28.60 -18.61
CA ASP A 9 13.02 -29.00 -18.06
C ASP A 9 13.19 -28.57 -16.60
N TYR A 10 12.25 -27.76 -16.07
CA TYR A 10 12.24 -27.21 -14.72
C TYR A 10 10.96 -27.61 -13.99
N PRO A 11 10.85 -28.86 -13.51
CA PRO A 11 9.61 -29.38 -12.90
C PRO A 11 9.18 -28.62 -11.65
N ASP A 12 10.11 -27.94 -10.99
CA ASP A 12 9.82 -27.15 -9.79
C ASP A 12 9.39 -25.70 -10.11
N PHE A 13 9.36 -25.30 -11.40
CA PHE A 13 8.93 -23.95 -11.80
C PHE A 13 7.48 -23.72 -11.41
N ALA A 14 7.23 -22.64 -10.65
CA ALA A 14 5.91 -22.25 -10.15
C ALA A 14 5.21 -23.33 -9.29
N CYS A 15 5.96 -24.22 -8.64
CA CYS A 15 5.41 -25.22 -7.73
C CYS A 15 4.90 -24.59 -6.41
N ASP A 16 4.04 -25.31 -5.69
CA ASP A 16 3.44 -24.85 -4.43
C ASP A 16 4.49 -24.42 -3.39
N ALA A 17 5.61 -25.14 -3.29
CA ALA A 17 6.68 -24.78 -2.38
C ALA A 17 7.33 -23.43 -2.69
N PHE A 18 7.37 -23.00 -3.95
CA PHE A 18 7.83 -21.67 -4.32
C PHE A 18 6.76 -20.62 -4.11
N ALA A 19 5.49 -20.97 -4.29
CA ALA A 19 4.35 -20.10 -3.94
C ALA A 19 4.34 -19.77 -2.44
N GLU A 20 4.55 -20.75 -1.58
CA GLU A 20 4.67 -20.55 -0.12
C GLU A 20 5.84 -19.62 0.25
N LYS A 21 6.99 -19.77 -0.40
CA LYS A 21 8.14 -18.89 -0.18
C LYS A 21 7.86 -17.46 -0.64
N ALA A 22 7.17 -17.29 -1.76
CA ALA A 22 6.80 -15.98 -2.28
C ALA A 22 5.78 -15.29 -1.36
N LEU A 23 4.80 -16.04 -0.84
CA LEU A 23 3.86 -15.54 0.17
C LEU A 23 4.60 -15.08 1.43
N HIS A 24 5.48 -15.93 1.97
CA HIS A 24 6.27 -15.58 3.16
C HIS A 24 7.16 -14.35 2.93
N ALA A 25 7.80 -14.23 1.78
CA ALA A 25 8.57 -13.04 1.43
C ALA A 25 7.71 -11.77 1.37
N ALA A 26 6.47 -11.88 0.87
CA ALA A 26 5.52 -10.76 0.88
C ALA A 26 5.11 -10.37 2.31
N GLU A 27 4.85 -11.36 3.19
CA GLU A 27 4.56 -11.12 4.62
C GLU A 27 5.70 -10.40 5.34
N GLU A 28 6.97 -10.67 4.98
CA GLU A 28 8.15 -10.00 5.52
C GLU A 28 8.47 -8.64 4.84
N THR A 29 7.66 -8.21 3.87
CA THR A 29 7.82 -6.94 3.16
C THR A 29 6.91 -5.85 3.72
N GLU A 30 5.74 -6.19 4.21
CA GLU A 30 4.69 -5.26 4.61
C GLU A 30 4.95 -4.69 6.01
N VAL A 31 5.02 -3.36 6.11
CA VAL A 31 5.48 -2.65 7.31
C VAL A 31 4.30 -2.07 8.09
N LEU A 32 4.15 -2.44 9.35
CA LEU A 32 3.19 -1.79 10.26
C LEU A 32 3.79 -0.48 10.80
N LEU A 33 3.20 0.64 10.42
CA LEU A 33 3.68 1.98 10.77
C LEU A 33 2.92 2.63 11.93
N LYS A 34 1.67 2.21 12.15
CA LYS A 34 0.81 2.71 13.22
C LYS A 34 -0.22 1.65 13.59
N ASN A 35 -0.48 1.47 14.89
CA ASN A 35 -1.60 0.66 15.36
C ASN A 35 -2.10 1.18 16.72
N GLU A 36 -3.28 1.80 16.71
CA GLU A 36 -3.96 2.26 17.92
C GLU A 36 -4.92 1.17 18.46
N GLY A 37 -4.49 -0.09 18.42
CA GLY A 37 -5.24 -1.21 18.99
C GLY A 37 -6.38 -1.73 18.10
N ILE A 38 -6.38 -1.42 16.80
CA ILE A 38 -7.39 -1.90 15.85
C ILE A 38 -6.98 -3.21 15.15
N LEU A 39 -5.69 -3.48 15.07
CA LEU A 39 -5.13 -4.71 14.51
C LEU A 39 -4.66 -5.64 15.64
N PRO A 40 -4.80 -6.96 15.49
CA PRO A 40 -5.45 -7.66 14.36
C PRO A 40 -6.95 -7.42 14.29
N ILE A 41 -7.50 -7.51 13.07
CA ILE A 41 -8.95 -7.35 12.84
C ILE A 41 -9.69 -8.53 13.48
N ALA A 42 -10.60 -8.25 14.38
CA ALA A 42 -11.38 -9.28 15.05
C ALA A 42 -12.31 -10.04 14.08
N LYS A 43 -12.44 -11.36 14.27
CA LYS A 43 -13.34 -12.20 13.47
C LYS A 43 -14.78 -11.69 13.53
N GLY A 44 -15.50 -11.81 12.41
CA GLY A 44 -16.90 -11.39 12.29
C GLY A 44 -17.12 -9.89 12.07
N LYS A 45 -16.06 -9.08 12.03
CA LYS A 45 -16.18 -7.67 11.63
C LYS A 45 -16.54 -7.55 10.16
N ARG A 46 -17.39 -6.57 9.85
CA ARG A 46 -17.70 -6.16 8.48
C ARG A 46 -16.70 -5.13 8.05
N ILE A 47 -16.04 -5.37 6.93
CA ILE A 47 -14.91 -4.60 6.43
C ILE A 47 -15.32 -3.94 5.12
N LEU A 48 -15.21 -2.62 5.03
CA LEU A 48 -15.26 -1.90 3.76
C LEU A 48 -13.84 -1.83 3.21
N VAL A 49 -13.61 -2.42 2.05
CA VAL A 49 -12.37 -2.26 1.26
C VAL A 49 -12.62 -1.20 0.21
N THR A 50 -11.83 -0.13 0.23
CA THR A 50 -12.06 1.08 -0.58
C THR A 50 -10.73 1.65 -1.08
N GLY A 51 -10.79 2.59 -2.02
CA GLY A 51 -9.61 3.19 -2.67
C GLY A 51 -9.22 2.51 -3.97
N PRO A 52 -8.37 3.16 -4.79
CA PRO A 52 -8.05 2.68 -6.13
C PRO A 52 -7.23 1.38 -6.13
N ASN A 53 -6.46 1.11 -5.09
CA ASN A 53 -5.63 -0.08 -4.97
C ASN A 53 -6.39 -1.29 -4.38
N ALA A 54 -7.65 -1.11 -3.97
CA ALA A 54 -8.45 -2.14 -3.30
C ALA A 54 -8.63 -3.42 -4.12
N ASN A 55 -8.81 -3.28 -5.43
CA ASN A 55 -9.14 -4.40 -6.34
C ASN A 55 -8.35 -4.30 -7.64
N GLN A 56 -7.04 -4.11 -7.55
CA GLN A 56 -6.13 -3.98 -8.68
C GLN A 56 -4.82 -4.73 -8.41
N ILE A 57 -4.70 -5.92 -8.99
CA ILE A 57 -3.52 -6.79 -8.80
C ILE A 57 -2.24 -6.15 -9.32
N ARG A 58 -2.31 -5.37 -10.42
CA ARG A 58 -1.15 -4.69 -11.00
C ARG A 58 -0.50 -3.69 -10.04
N CYS A 59 -1.28 -3.09 -9.14
CA CYS A 59 -0.75 -2.15 -8.15
C CYS A 59 0.15 -2.84 -7.12
N LEU A 60 -0.04 -4.13 -6.86
CA LEU A 60 0.82 -4.93 -5.98
C LEU A 60 2.17 -5.26 -6.63
N ASN A 61 2.24 -5.23 -7.95
CA ASN A 61 3.40 -5.69 -8.72
C ASN A 61 4.26 -4.56 -9.30
N GLY A 62 3.63 -3.52 -9.85
CA GLY A 62 4.34 -2.43 -10.53
C GLY A 62 4.78 -2.77 -11.95
N GLY A 63 5.64 -1.91 -12.52
CA GLY A 63 6.18 -2.08 -13.88
C GLY A 63 7.11 -3.27 -14.04
N TRP A 64 7.35 -3.67 -15.29
CA TRP A 64 8.10 -4.87 -15.68
C TRP A 64 7.53 -6.19 -15.13
N SER A 65 6.28 -6.17 -14.70
CA SER A 65 5.55 -7.38 -14.34
C SER A 65 4.68 -7.80 -15.51
N TYR A 66 5.01 -8.90 -16.19
CA TYR A 66 4.47 -9.43 -17.45
C TYR A 66 4.58 -8.46 -18.63
N THR A 67 4.27 -7.20 -18.47
CA THR A 67 4.38 -6.14 -19.49
C THR A 67 5.28 -5.01 -19.00
N TRP A 68 5.75 -4.17 -19.94
CA TRP A 68 6.64 -3.04 -19.58
C TRP A 68 6.05 -2.15 -18.51
N GLN A 69 4.84 -1.66 -18.67
CA GLN A 69 4.19 -0.78 -17.70
C GLN A 69 3.41 -1.52 -16.60
N GLY A 70 3.42 -2.85 -16.59
CA GLY A 70 2.65 -3.64 -15.63
C GLY A 70 1.14 -3.40 -15.76
N THR A 71 0.64 -3.30 -16.98
CA THR A 71 -0.79 -3.07 -17.25
C THR A 71 -1.62 -4.30 -16.89
N ASN A 72 -2.96 -4.13 -16.81
CA ASN A 72 -3.87 -5.25 -16.58
C ASN A 72 -3.68 -6.31 -17.68
N ASP A 73 -3.11 -7.43 -17.27
CA ASP A 73 -2.87 -8.57 -18.13
C ASP A 73 -3.67 -9.76 -17.58
N PRO A 74 -4.31 -10.57 -18.44
CA PRO A 74 -4.97 -11.80 -17.99
C PRO A 74 -4.08 -12.75 -17.18
N GLN A 75 -2.76 -12.65 -17.30
CA GLN A 75 -1.79 -13.42 -16.53
C GLN A 75 -1.78 -13.08 -15.03
N PHE A 76 -2.30 -11.92 -14.64
CA PHE A 76 -2.48 -11.59 -13.23
C PHE A 76 -3.69 -12.26 -12.59
N VAL A 77 -4.59 -12.88 -13.33
CA VAL A 77 -5.91 -13.27 -12.83
C VAL A 77 -5.75 -14.50 -11.98
N GLU A 78 -5.36 -15.58 -12.16
CA GLU A 78 -5.28 -16.75 -11.26
C GLU A 78 -3.86 -17.35 -11.22
N PRO A 79 -3.40 -17.77 -10.05
CA PRO A 79 -4.08 -17.96 -8.75
C PRO A 79 -3.98 -16.76 -7.79
N TYR A 80 -3.71 -15.58 -8.28
CA TYR A 80 -3.33 -14.41 -7.46
C TYR A 80 -4.55 -13.57 -7.07
N ASN A 81 -4.57 -13.11 -5.83
CA ASN A 81 -5.67 -12.34 -5.27
C ASN A 81 -5.34 -10.85 -5.16
N THR A 82 -6.29 -10.00 -5.54
CA THR A 82 -6.27 -8.58 -5.14
C THR A 82 -6.42 -8.46 -3.62
N ILE A 83 -6.21 -7.26 -3.06
CA ILE A 83 -6.47 -7.03 -1.63
C ILE A 83 -7.92 -7.41 -1.27
N TYR A 84 -8.88 -6.98 -2.09
CA TYR A 84 -10.29 -7.31 -1.85
C TYR A 84 -10.57 -8.81 -1.85
N GLU A 85 -10.09 -9.53 -2.84
CA GLU A 85 -10.29 -10.99 -2.95
C GLU A 85 -9.64 -11.73 -1.79
N ALA A 86 -8.41 -11.37 -1.43
CA ALA A 86 -7.71 -11.94 -0.28
C ALA A 86 -8.47 -11.68 1.03
N MET A 87 -9.00 -10.47 1.22
CA MET A 87 -9.85 -10.15 2.37
C MET A 87 -11.14 -10.98 2.38
N CYS A 88 -11.77 -11.20 1.22
CA CYS A 88 -12.94 -12.08 1.11
C CYS A 88 -12.61 -13.52 1.50
N ASN A 89 -11.49 -14.04 1.03
CA ASN A 89 -11.01 -15.39 1.35
C ASN A 89 -10.72 -15.53 2.84
N LYS A 90 -10.12 -14.51 3.47
CA LYS A 90 -9.73 -14.53 4.89
C LYS A 90 -10.88 -14.31 5.86
N PHE A 91 -11.74 -13.35 5.61
CA PHE A 91 -12.79 -12.91 6.53
C PHE A 91 -14.21 -13.38 6.15
N GLY A 92 -14.34 -14.00 4.98
CA GLY A 92 -15.60 -14.42 4.38
C GLY A 92 -16.25 -13.33 3.54
N GLN A 93 -16.67 -13.67 2.32
CA GLN A 93 -17.22 -12.74 1.33
C GLN A 93 -18.41 -11.92 1.88
N GLN A 94 -19.24 -12.51 2.73
CA GLN A 94 -20.40 -11.84 3.35
C GLN A 94 -19.99 -10.71 4.32
N ASN A 95 -18.75 -10.71 4.79
CA ASN A 95 -18.24 -9.72 5.74
C ASN A 95 -17.40 -8.62 5.05
N VAL A 96 -17.14 -8.72 3.75
CA VAL A 96 -16.30 -7.78 3.03
C VAL A 96 -17.11 -7.06 1.95
N ILE A 97 -17.10 -5.75 2.00
CA ILE A 97 -17.78 -4.86 1.06
C ILE A 97 -16.73 -4.19 0.20
N LEU A 98 -16.86 -4.24 -1.11
CA LEU A 98 -16.07 -3.45 -2.04
C LEU A 98 -16.85 -2.22 -2.47
N GLU A 99 -16.28 -1.05 -2.23
CA GLU A 99 -16.71 0.20 -2.86
C GLU A 99 -15.49 1.12 -2.98
N GLN A 100 -14.92 1.21 -4.16
CA GLN A 100 -13.63 1.87 -4.33
C GLN A 100 -13.69 3.38 -4.13
N GLY A 101 -14.75 4.05 -4.56
CA GLY A 101 -14.90 5.50 -4.44
C GLY A 101 -13.96 6.30 -5.33
N VAL A 102 -12.74 5.83 -5.54
CA VAL A 102 -11.74 6.33 -6.49
C VAL A 102 -11.19 5.14 -7.27
N THR A 103 -11.02 5.30 -8.58
CA THR A 103 -10.46 4.26 -9.47
C THR A 103 -9.50 4.87 -10.47
N TYR A 104 -8.51 4.12 -10.91
CA TYR A 104 -7.61 4.55 -11.98
C TYR A 104 -8.27 4.49 -13.34
N ASN A 105 -7.87 5.40 -14.24
CA ASN A 105 -8.28 5.39 -15.64
C ASN A 105 -7.39 4.41 -16.42
N GLU A 106 -7.95 3.29 -16.84
CA GLU A 106 -7.21 2.23 -17.52
C GLU A 106 -6.69 2.62 -18.91
N ASN A 107 -7.30 3.63 -19.53
CA ASN A 107 -6.91 4.14 -20.85
C ASN A 107 -6.04 5.41 -20.75
N GLY A 108 -5.67 5.82 -19.56
CA GLY A 108 -4.91 7.04 -19.30
C GLY A 108 -3.47 6.76 -18.87
N SER A 109 -2.76 7.83 -18.52
CA SER A 109 -1.48 7.73 -17.84
C SER A 109 -1.65 7.10 -16.44
N TRP A 110 -0.60 6.49 -15.89
CA TRP A 110 -0.63 5.76 -14.61
C TRP A 110 -1.22 6.58 -13.44
N TRP A 111 -1.08 7.91 -13.47
CA TRP A 111 -1.57 8.82 -12.43
C TRP A 111 -3.01 9.30 -12.65
N MET A 112 -3.62 9.00 -13.81
CA MET A 112 -4.98 9.44 -14.11
C MET A 112 -6.02 8.60 -13.38
N GLU A 113 -6.98 9.29 -12.78
CA GLU A 113 -8.12 8.70 -12.08
C GLU A 113 -9.41 9.02 -12.83
N ASN A 114 -10.40 8.18 -12.69
CA ASN A 114 -11.75 8.44 -13.16
C ASN A 114 -12.46 9.45 -12.25
N GLU A 115 -13.62 9.94 -12.67
CA GLU A 115 -14.47 10.80 -11.83
C GLU A 115 -14.76 10.11 -10.49
N PRO A 116 -14.40 10.71 -9.35
CA PRO A 116 -14.49 10.04 -8.05
C PRO A 116 -15.94 9.85 -7.61
N GLN A 117 -16.23 8.68 -7.04
CA GLN A 117 -17.52 8.30 -6.48
C GLN A 117 -17.49 8.24 -4.95
N ILE A 118 -16.83 9.21 -4.30
CA ILE A 118 -16.60 9.25 -2.85
C ILE A 118 -17.88 9.08 -2.04
N ALA A 119 -18.99 9.68 -2.50
CA ALA A 119 -20.28 9.56 -1.83
C ALA A 119 -20.77 8.12 -1.72
N LYS A 120 -20.47 7.26 -2.70
CA LYS A 120 -20.80 5.83 -2.65
C LYS A 120 -19.98 5.10 -1.58
N ALA A 121 -18.69 5.39 -1.49
CA ALA A 121 -17.84 4.81 -0.45
C ALA A 121 -18.28 5.24 0.96
N VAL A 122 -18.63 6.50 1.15
CA VAL A 122 -19.19 7.01 2.42
C VAL A 122 -20.51 6.31 2.75
N ALA A 123 -21.41 6.11 1.79
CA ALA A 123 -22.64 5.37 1.99
C ALA A 123 -22.40 3.91 2.36
N ALA A 124 -21.42 3.25 1.70
CA ALA A 124 -21.04 1.88 2.01
C ALA A 124 -20.47 1.72 3.42
N ALA A 125 -19.74 2.72 3.93
CA ALA A 125 -19.17 2.73 5.28
C ALA A 125 -20.22 2.58 6.39
N SER A 126 -21.48 2.98 6.15
CA SER A 126 -22.58 2.78 7.11
C SER A 126 -22.82 1.31 7.46
N ARG A 127 -22.50 0.40 6.54
CA ARG A 127 -22.69 -1.05 6.70
C ARG A 127 -21.43 -1.78 7.22
N ALA A 128 -20.34 -1.05 7.40
CA ALA A 128 -19.07 -1.62 7.87
C ALA A 128 -18.80 -1.28 9.34
N ASP A 129 -17.96 -2.08 9.97
CA ASP A 129 -17.44 -1.87 11.32
C ASP A 129 -16.05 -1.24 11.27
N ILE A 130 -15.30 -1.50 10.19
CA ILE A 130 -13.94 -1.01 9.94
C ILE A 130 -13.77 -0.70 8.45
N ILE A 131 -12.95 0.29 8.13
CA ILE A 131 -12.62 0.69 6.77
C ILE A 131 -11.17 0.35 6.49
N LEU A 132 -10.92 -0.39 5.41
CA LEU A 132 -9.60 -0.64 4.84
C LEU A 132 -9.45 0.27 3.61
N ALA A 133 -8.74 1.38 3.78
CA ALA A 133 -8.53 2.37 2.72
C ALA A 133 -7.21 2.10 2.00
N CYS A 134 -7.30 1.50 0.81
CA CYS A 134 -6.18 1.09 -0.02
C CYS A 134 -5.85 2.21 -1.03
N ILE A 135 -4.82 2.98 -0.71
CA ILE A 135 -4.38 4.15 -1.47
C ILE A 135 -2.94 3.99 -1.94
N GLY A 136 -2.52 4.83 -2.87
CA GLY A 136 -1.14 4.83 -3.34
C GLY A 136 -1.00 5.10 -4.82
N GLU A 137 -0.26 4.23 -5.51
CA GLU A 137 0.10 4.41 -6.91
C GLU A 137 -0.43 3.26 -7.77
N ASN A 138 -0.76 3.61 -9.01
CA ASN A 138 -0.94 2.62 -10.06
C ASN A 138 0.43 2.08 -10.53
N SER A 139 0.41 1.04 -11.33
CA SER A 139 1.61 0.51 -11.98
C SER A 139 2.22 1.52 -12.96
N TYR A 140 3.53 1.65 -12.92
CA TYR A 140 4.33 2.48 -13.83
C TYR A 140 5.75 1.95 -13.93
N CYS A 141 6.48 2.39 -14.96
CA CYS A 141 7.88 2.07 -15.16
C CYS A 141 8.59 3.19 -15.92
N GLU A 142 9.87 3.42 -15.61
CA GLU A 142 10.79 4.32 -16.31
C GLU A 142 10.27 5.77 -16.46
N THR A 143 10.60 6.46 -17.58
CA THR A 143 10.21 7.85 -17.80
C THR A 143 8.72 8.13 -17.77
N PRO A 144 7.82 7.25 -18.24
CA PRO A 144 6.38 7.42 -18.03
C PRO A 144 5.98 7.53 -16.56
N GLY A 145 6.77 6.94 -15.66
CA GLY A 145 6.57 7.00 -14.22
C GLY A 145 7.14 8.24 -13.53
N ASN A 146 7.81 9.14 -14.26
CA ASN A 146 8.39 10.33 -13.66
C ASN A 146 7.32 11.23 -13.03
N LEU A 147 7.68 11.84 -11.90
CA LEU A 147 6.87 12.83 -11.22
C LEU A 147 7.76 13.93 -10.64
N THR A 148 7.19 15.10 -10.41
CA THR A 148 7.87 16.26 -9.82
C THR A 148 7.38 16.56 -8.40
N ASP A 149 6.35 15.90 -7.94
CA ASP A 149 5.73 16.09 -6.63
C ASP A 149 5.30 14.74 -6.04
N LEU A 150 5.71 14.47 -4.81
CA LEU A 150 5.35 13.26 -4.08
C LEU A 150 3.94 13.31 -3.45
N THR A 151 3.23 14.43 -3.55
CA THR A 151 1.89 14.55 -2.97
C THR A 151 0.95 13.49 -3.55
N LEU A 152 0.28 12.76 -2.67
CA LEU A 152 -0.74 11.79 -3.07
C LEU A 152 -1.89 12.50 -3.80
N SER A 153 -2.54 11.82 -4.75
CA SER A 153 -3.70 12.31 -5.47
C SER A 153 -4.73 12.97 -4.55
N GLN A 154 -5.28 14.10 -5.01
CA GLN A 154 -6.29 14.83 -4.24
C GLN A 154 -7.55 13.99 -4.02
N ASN A 155 -7.99 13.22 -5.03
CA ASN A 155 -9.18 12.36 -4.90
C ASN A 155 -9.00 11.29 -3.82
N GLN A 156 -7.82 10.68 -3.72
CA GLN A 156 -7.51 9.68 -2.69
C GLN A 156 -7.49 10.32 -1.29
N ARG A 157 -6.89 11.51 -1.16
CA ARG A 157 -6.89 12.26 0.11
C ARG A 157 -8.30 12.67 0.53
N ASP A 158 -9.12 13.12 -0.42
CA ASP A 158 -10.51 13.51 -0.16
C ASP A 158 -11.37 12.30 0.19
N LEU A 159 -11.13 11.14 -0.41
CA LEU A 159 -11.77 9.88 -0.02
C LEU A 159 -11.51 9.58 1.47
N VAL A 160 -10.25 9.57 1.89
CA VAL A 160 -9.89 9.28 3.30
C VAL A 160 -10.50 10.31 4.25
N LYS A 161 -10.46 11.61 3.91
CA LYS A 161 -11.06 12.68 4.70
C LYS A 161 -12.58 12.55 4.82
N ALA A 162 -13.24 12.15 3.74
CA ALA A 162 -14.69 11.93 3.75
C ALA A 162 -15.08 10.71 4.60
N LEU A 163 -14.32 9.62 4.48
CA LEU A 163 -14.51 8.40 5.27
C LEU A 163 -14.28 8.65 6.77
N ALA A 164 -13.29 9.47 7.14
CA ALA A 164 -13.03 9.82 8.54
C ALA A 164 -14.23 10.51 9.20
N LYS A 165 -15.01 11.29 8.46
CA LYS A 165 -16.24 11.95 8.95
C LYS A 165 -17.35 10.96 9.32
N THR A 166 -17.26 9.70 8.88
CA THR A 166 -18.22 8.66 9.25
C THR A 166 -18.05 8.16 10.68
N GLY A 167 -16.92 8.48 11.33
CA GLY A 167 -16.56 8.00 12.66
C GLY A 167 -16.14 6.52 12.71
N LYS A 168 -16.10 5.85 11.57
CA LYS A 168 -15.60 4.46 11.50
C LYS A 168 -14.08 4.43 11.57
N PRO A 169 -13.48 3.46 12.28
CA PRO A 169 -12.03 3.32 12.32
C PRO A 169 -11.48 2.97 10.94
N ILE A 170 -10.40 3.63 10.55
CA ILE A 170 -9.72 3.45 9.27
C ILE A 170 -8.40 2.74 9.51
N VAL A 171 -8.15 1.67 8.76
CA VAL A 171 -6.83 1.11 8.50
C VAL A 171 -6.39 1.62 7.12
N LEU A 172 -5.33 2.39 7.09
CA LEU A 172 -4.77 2.95 5.86
C LEU A 172 -3.74 1.97 5.31
N ILE A 173 -3.93 1.51 4.09
CA ILE A 173 -2.98 0.68 3.35
C ILE A 173 -2.36 1.55 2.27
N ILE A 174 -1.04 1.71 2.37
CA ILE A 174 -0.24 2.46 1.40
C ILE A 174 0.40 1.44 0.46
N ASN A 175 0.11 1.55 -0.84
CA ASN A 175 0.65 0.65 -1.84
C ASN A 175 1.29 1.44 -2.97
N GLY A 176 2.59 1.34 -3.11
CA GLY A 176 3.33 2.03 -4.15
C GLY A 176 4.83 1.93 -3.98
N GLY A 177 5.57 2.21 -5.04
CA GLY A 177 7.04 2.14 -5.04
C GLY A 177 7.72 3.40 -4.50
N ARG A 178 6.97 4.46 -4.17
CA ARG A 178 7.49 5.75 -3.71
C ARG A 178 6.73 6.26 -2.48
N PRO A 179 7.40 7.02 -1.58
CA PRO A 179 6.78 7.57 -0.39
C PRO A 179 5.86 8.76 -0.76
N ARG A 180 4.60 8.48 -1.03
CA ARG A 180 3.60 9.52 -1.32
C ARG A 180 3.23 10.25 -0.04
N LEU A 181 3.24 11.60 -0.08
CA LEU A 181 2.98 12.42 1.09
C LEU A 181 1.54 12.28 1.58
N ILE A 182 1.40 11.87 2.84
CA ILE A 182 0.12 11.54 3.48
C ILE A 182 -0.06 12.19 4.86
N ALA A 183 0.79 13.14 5.22
CA ALA A 183 0.81 13.76 6.55
C ALA A 183 -0.53 14.37 6.98
N ASP A 184 -1.39 14.76 6.04
CA ASP A 184 -2.71 15.34 6.31
C ASP A 184 -3.82 14.30 6.49
N ILE A 185 -3.60 13.04 6.10
CA ILE A 185 -4.57 11.96 6.22
C ILE A 185 -4.12 10.86 7.20
N GLU A 186 -2.83 10.70 7.45
CA GLU A 186 -2.30 9.73 8.41
C GLU A 186 -2.92 9.87 9.81
N PRO A 187 -3.10 11.09 10.38
CA PRO A 187 -3.71 11.24 11.71
C PRO A 187 -5.18 10.77 11.79
N LEU A 188 -5.84 10.61 10.65
CA LEU A 188 -7.23 10.16 10.56
C LEU A 188 -7.36 8.64 10.67
N ALA A 189 -6.26 7.91 10.52
CA ALA A 189 -6.22 6.45 10.55
C ALA A 189 -5.89 5.91 11.95
N LYS A 190 -6.50 4.79 12.32
CA LYS A 190 -6.20 4.03 13.55
C LYS A 190 -5.05 3.04 13.38
N ALA A 191 -4.81 2.61 12.16
CA ALA A 191 -3.62 1.85 11.79
C ALA A 191 -3.14 2.27 10.40
N VAL A 192 -1.85 2.12 10.16
CA VAL A 192 -1.20 2.40 8.87
C VAL A 192 -0.25 1.26 8.55
N VAL A 193 -0.40 0.68 7.38
CA VAL A 193 0.47 -0.35 6.84
C VAL A 193 1.00 0.13 5.48
N ASP A 194 2.31 0.14 5.30
CA ASP A 194 2.96 0.35 4.00
C ASP A 194 3.33 -1.01 3.42
N ILE A 195 2.68 -1.37 2.32
CA ILE A 195 2.90 -2.67 1.67
C ILE A 195 3.88 -2.58 0.51
N LEU A 196 4.37 -1.39 0.18
CA LEU A 196 5.30 -1.19 -0.95
C LEU A 196 4.75 -1.81 -2.26
N LEU A 197 5.54 -2.66 -2.91
CA LEU A 197 5.16 -3.50 -4.05
C LEU A 197 5.42 -4.97 -3.69
N PRO A 198 4.49 -5.63 -2.97
CA PRO A 198 4.73 -6.95 -2.39
C PRO A 198 4.63 -8.11 -3.40
N GLY A 199 4.25 -7.82 -4.65
CA GLY A 199 4.12 -8.83 -5.69
C GLY A 199 2.79 -9.57 -5.68
N ASN A 200 2.74 -10.68 -6.42
CA ASN A 200 1.52 -11.43 -6.69
C ASN A 200 0.79 -11.95 -5.42
N TYR A 201 1.53 -12.26 -4.38
CA TYR A 201 0.98 -12.78 -3.11
C TYR A 201 0.73 -11.69 -2.06
N GLY A 202 0.95 -10.42 -2.41
CA GLY A 202 0.79 -9.30 -1.47
C GLY A 202 -0.61 -9.15 -0.89
N GLY A 203 -1.65 -9.43 -1.67
CA GLY A 203 -3.02 -9.42 -1.15
C GLY A 203 -3.23 -10.45 -0.04
N ASP A 204 -2.77 -11.68 -0.26
CA ASP A 204 -2.88 -12.78 0.70
C ASP A 204 -1.99 -12.54 1.93
N ALA A 205 -0.77 -12.03 1.73
CA ALA A 205 0.13 -11.64 2.82
C ALA A 205 -0.51 -10.58 3.73
N LEU A 206 -1.03 -9.50 3.13
CA LEU A 206 -1.75 -8.46 3.87
C LEU A 206 -2.92 -9.04 4.67
N ALA A 207 -3.71 -9.92 4.06
CA ALA A 207 -4.85 -10.52 4.74
C ALA A 207 -4.42 -11.38 5.95
N ASN A 208 -3.31 -12.15 5.84
CA ASN A 208 -2.74 -12.92 6.95
C ASN A 208 -2.28 -12.01 8.09
N LEU A 209 -1.55 -10.95 7.77
CA LEU A 209 -1.03 -9.97 8.73
C LEU A 209 -2.18 -9.21 9.44
N LEU A 210 -3.17 -8.76 8.69
CA LEU A 210 -4.33 -8.05 9.26
C LEU A 210 -5.21 -8.95 10.13
N ALA A 211 -5.26 -10.26 9.84
CA ALA A 211 -5.97 -11.24 10.66
C ALA A 211 -5.19 -11.65 11.92
N GLY A 212 -3.89 -11.38 11.96
CA GLY A 212 -3.00 -11.80 13.04
C GLY A 212 -2.58 -13.28 12.96
N ASP A 213 -2.71 -13.91 11.79
CA ASP A 213 -2.20 -15.25 11.54
C ASP A 213 -0.66 -15.25 11.45
N VAL A 214 -0.11 -14.13 11.00
CA VAL A 214 1.32 -13.81 10.96
C VAL A 214 1.56 -12.46 11.64
N ASN A 215 2.67 -12.29 12.33
CA ASN A 215 3.03 -11.03 12.95
C ASN A 215 3.83 -10.16 11.99
N PHE A 216 3.60 -8.85 12.01
CA PHE A 216 4.43 -7.88 11.28
C PHE A 216 5.88 -7.94 11.79
N SER A 217 6.83 -8.00 10.88
CA SER A 217 8.27 -8.04 11.18
C SER A 217 9.09 -7.06 10.33
N ALA A 218 8.52 -6.60 9.23
CA ALA A 218 9.16 -5.71 8.28
C ALA A 218 9.51 -4.33 8.86
N LYS A 219 10.54 -3.71 8.30
CA LYS A 219 11.00 -2.37 8.67
C LYS A 219 11.13 -1.50 7.42
N MET A 220 10.88 -0.19 7.59
CA MET A 220 11.01 0.78 6.50
C MET A 220 12.40 0.75 5.88
N PRO A 221 12.53 0.50 4.59
CA PRO A 221 13.82 0.47 3.90
C PRO A 221 14.32 1.86 3.49
N TYR A 222 13.58 2.91 3.82
CA TYR A 222 13.94 4.31 3.60
C TYR A 222 13.30 5.21 4.65
N THR A 223 13.78 6.45 4.73
CA THR A 223 13.15 7.50 5.54
C THR A 223 11.92 8.05 4.80
N TYR A 224 10.75 7.92 5.40
CA TYR A 224 9.51 8.42 4.80
C TYR A 224 9.39 9.94 5.01
N PRO A 225 9.36 10.77 3.95
CA PRO A 225 9.25 12.22 4.08
C PRO A 225 7.85 12.62 4.53
N LYS A 226 7.77 13.67 5.33
CA LYS A 226 6.49 14.22 5.80
C LYS A 226 5.98 15.35 4.92
N GLU A 227 6.90 16.13 4.36
CA GLU A 227 6.61 17.37 3.64
C GLU A 227 7.35 17.41 2.29
N ILE A 228 6.87 18.24 1.36
CA ILE A 228 7.39 18.37 -0.01
C ILE A 228 8.89 18.72 -0.03
N ASN A 229 9.33 19.57 0.89
CA ASN A 229 10.70 20.07 0.95
C ASN A 229 11.58 19.34 1.95
N SER A 230 11.20 18.14 2.36
CA SER A 230 12.03 17.32 3.22
C SER A 230 13.27 16.85 2.44
N LEU A 231 14.40 17.53 2.60
CA LEU A 231 15.68 17.14 2.03
C LEU A 231 16.34 16.06 2.89
N ILE A 232 15.77 14.86 2.84
CA ILE A 232 16.19 13.74 3.67
C ILE A 232 16.83 12.68 2.79
N THR A 233 18.00 12.14 3.21
CA THR A 233 18.56 10.94 2.59
C THR A 233 17.68 9.73 2.90
N TYR A 234 17.70 8.71 2.04
CA TYR A 234 16.84 7.53 2.23
C TYR A 234 17.13 6.81 3.56
N ASP A 235 18.36 6.81 4.02
CA ASP A 235 18.84 6.16 5.24
C ASP A 235 19.12 7.15 6.39
N TYR A 236 18.45 8.29 6.39
CA TYR A 236 18.65 9.35 7.37
C TYR A 236 18.59 8.82 8.82
N LYS A 237 19.66 9.06 9.56
CA LYS A 237 19.78 8.68 10.97
C LYS A 237 19.78 9.93 11.86
N VAL A 238 19.05 9.86 12.96
CA VAL A 238 18.99 10.96 13.94
C VAL A 238 20.39 11.34 14.45
N SER A 239 21.32 10.40 14.52
CA SER A 239 22.72 10.63 14.91
C SER A 239 23.53 11.45 13.90
N GLU A 240 23.03 11.62 12.69
CA GLU A 240 23.62 12.43 11.63
C GLU A 240 23.11 13.87 11.64
N GLN A 241 22.16 14.21 12.51
CA GLN A 241 21.78 15.59 12.79
C GLN A 241 22.96 16.31 13.45
N VAL A 242 23.63 17.13 12.67
CA VAL A 242 24.66 18.02 13.18
C VAL A 242 24.00 19.34 13.49
N SER A 243 23.81 19.65 14.77
CA SER A 243 23.48 21.01 15.21
C SER A 243 24.68 21.90 14.95
N THR A 244 24.55 22.86 14.06
CA THR A 244 25.66 23.68 13.62
C THR A 244 25.88 24.93 14.46
N MET A 245 24.90 25.41 15.21
CA MET A 245 25.03 26.56 16.12
C MET A 245 23.93 26.62 17.18
N ALA A 246 24.31 26.61 18.43
CA ALA A 246 23.46 27.11 19.52
C ALA A 246 23.56 28.66 19.53
N GLY A 247 22.55 29.39 19.12
CA GLY A 247 22.56 30.86 19.17
C GLY A 247 21.60 31.56 18.21
N ALA A 248 21.97 32.74 17.75
CA ALA A 248 21.10 33.71 17.08
C ALA A 248 20.50 33.27 15.73
N TYR A 249 20.96 32.19 15.15
CA TYR A 249 20.42 31.65 13.91
C TYR A 249 20.21 30.15 14.04
N ASP A 250 18.98 29.70 13.81
CA ASP A 250 18.66 28.29 13.68
C ASP A 250 18.87 27.90 12.21
N TYR A 251 20.08 27.45 11.89
CA TYR A 251 20.42 26.93 10.56
C TYR A 251 20.04 25.48 10.38
N ASP A 252 19.59 24.82 11.45
CA ASP A 252 19.13 23.46 11.38
C ASP A 252 17.71 23.45 10.84
N ALA A 253 17.56 23.27 9.52
CA ALA A 253 16.29 22.90 8.96
C ALA A 253 15.81 21.64 9.69
N LYS A 254 14.75 21.74 10.48
CA LYS A 254 14.15 20.58 11.11
C LYS A 254 13.79 19.58 10.03
N VAL A 255 14.51 18.47 10.03
CA VAL A 255 14.17 17.36 9.13
C VAL A 255 12.85 16.79 9.59
N THR A 256 11.80 17.00 8.79
CA THR A 256 10.48 16.50 9.08
C THR A 256 10.27 15.18 8.34
N GLN A 257 10.50 14.10 9.06
CA GLN A 257 10.21 12.74 8.60
C GLN A 257 8.83 12.30 9.11
N GLN A 258 8.09 11.56 8.31
CA GLN A 258 6.88 10.88 8.74
C GLN A 258 7.25 9.65 9.59
N TRP A 259 8.16 8.83 9.06
CA TRP A 259 8.75 7.68 9.75
C TRP A 259 10.24 7.57 9.41
N PRO A 260 11.10 7.23 10.39
CA PRO A 260 12.52 7.06 10.13
C PRO A 260 12.84 5.77 9.38
N PHE A 261 14.00 5.75 8.72
CA PHE A 261 14.61 4.52 8.22
C PHE A 261 14.68 3.46 9.32
N GLY A 262 14.33 2.23 9.00
CA GLY A 262 14.31 1.10 9.95
C GLY A 262 13.11 1.08 10.90
N PHE A 263 12.18 2.02 10.78
CA PHE A 263 10.97 2.03 11.60
C PHE A 263 9.98 0.92 11.18
N GLY A 264 9.28 0.37 12.18
CA GLY A 264 8.20 -0.62 12.03
C GLY A 264 7.83 -1.14 13.42
N LEU A 265 6.57 -1.43 13.64
CA LEU A 265 6.04 -1.98 14.89
C LEU A 265 6.17 -3.49 14.94
#